data_86b9f83b750c71cc7b52d5458f2a2169
#
_entry.id   86b9f83b750c71cc7b52d5458f2a2169
#
_cell.length_a   1.000
_cell.length_b   1.000
_cell.length_c   1.000
_cell.angle_alpha   90.00
_cell.angle_beta   90.00
_cell.angle_gamma   90.00
#
_symmetry.space_group_name_H-M   'P 1'
#
loop_
_entity.id
_entity.type
_entity.pdbx_description
1 polymer ?
#
loop_
_entity_poly.entity_id
_entity_poly.type
_entity_poly.pdbx_seq_one_letter_code
_entity_poly.pdbx_strand_id
1 'polypeptide(L)'
;MSIIEVRHLSKTFEQKDGSVEALKDISLQIEAGDIYGIIGMSGAGKSTLVRCLNYLEKPTSGEVLIEGSELGSLNEKELRAQRSDIAMIFQHFNLLMQKNVIDNVCFPMDIQKKRGNKERALELLETVGLADKAKAYPSQLSGGQKQRVAIARALASDPKILLCDEATSALDPQTTASILALLKDINKKLGITIVIITHQMSVIREICSHVAIVEQGQIAEHGLVEDIFNHPRSKVARELILKDRPEGSWEGGNAEYDRADWIGAGRQVEHLSGDKKLRIVFSENSAFEPVIANMVLKFGTPVNILRADTKNVGGVAKGEMILGLPTDTALHKEMEQYLVEKGLEIEEVTQDVE
;
A
#
# COMPACT_ATOMS: atom_id res chain seq x y z
N MET A 1 -5.45 -6.96 -19.65
CA MET A 1 -5.98 -8.35 -19.62
C MET A 1 -5.68 -8.90 -18.24
N SER A 2 -6.73 -9.31 -17.50
CA SER A 2 -6.59 -9.77 -16.13
C SER A 2 -5.70 -11.03 -16.06
N ILE A 3 -4.66 -11.00 -15.21
CA ILE A 3 -3.79 -12.15 -14.95
C ILE A 3 -4.25 -12.93 -13.72
N ILE A 4 -4.86 -12.24 -12.74
CA ILE A 4 -5.49 -12.83 -11.56
C ILE A 4 -6.93 -12.35 -11.52
N GLU A 5 -7.86 -13.30 -11.41
CA GLU A 5 -9.28 -13.02 -11.20
C GLU A 5 -9.78 -13.84 -10.02
N VAL A 6 -10.42 -13.19 -9.08
CA VAL A 6 -11.06 -13.80 -7.90
C VAL A 6 -12.54 -13.53 -7.97
N ARG A 7 -13.35 -14.61 -7.87
CA ARG A 7 -14.80 -14.52 -7.98
C ARG A 7 -15.46 -15.12 -6.74
N HIS A 8 -16.17 -14.29 -5.99
CA HIS A 8 -16.99 -14.70 -4.84
C HIS A 8 -16.26 -15.59 -3.84
N LEU A 9 -14.95 -15.30 -3.61
CA LEU A 9 -14.07 -16.10 -2.79
C LEU A 9 -14.43 -15.98 -1.31
N SER A 10 -14.71 -17.11 -0.66
CA SER A 10 -14.86 -17.18 0.79
C SER A 10 -13.97 -18.26 1.39
N LYS A 11 -13.50 -18.00 2.62
CA LYS A 11 -12.69 -18.97 3.37
C LYS A 11 -13.10 -18.99 4.82
N THR A 12 -13.54 -20.16 5.27
CA THR A 12 -13.86 -20.46 6.66
C THR A 12 -12.87 -21.49 7.20
N PHE A 13 -12.37 -21.28 8.40
CA PHE A 13 -11.56 -22.23 9.14
C PHE A 13 -12.38 -22.83 10.26
N GLU A 14 -12.50 -24.16 10.28
CA GLU A 14 -13.11 -24.91 11.35
C GLU A 14 -12.15 -24.96 12.55
N GLN A 15 -12.62 -24.62 13.74
CA GLN A 15 -11.89 -24.71 15.01
C GLN A 15 -12.71 -25.54 16.00
N LYS A 16 -12.05 -26.02 17.08
CA LYS A 16 -12.72 -26.83 18.09
C LYS A 16 -13.90 -26.11 18.78
N ASP A 17 -13.78 -24.80 18.90
CA ASP A 17 -14.75 -23.94 19.62
C ASP A 17 -15.61 -23.09 18.67
N GLY A 18 -15.70 -23.44 17.38
CA GLY A 18 -16.49 -22.71 16.38
C GLY A 18 -15.81 -22.60 15.03
N SER A 19 -16.35 -21.77 14.15
CA SER A 19 -15.76 -21.49 12.84
C SER A 19 -15.39 -20.02 12.72
N VAL A 20 -14.28 -19.73 12.04
CA VAL A 20 -13.82 -18.36 11.74
C VAL A 20 -13.88 -18.15 10.24
N GLU A 21 -14.75 -17.25 9.81
CA GLU A 21 -14.84 -16.83 8.42
C GLU A 21 -13.81 -15.72 8.14
N ALA A 22 -12.68 -16.14 7.58
CA ALA A 22 -11.54 -15.26 7.34
C ALA A 22 -11.68 -14.41 6.07
N LEU A 23 -12.41 -14.92 5.06
CA LEU A 23 -12.74 -14.22 3.82
C LEU A 23 -14.23 -14.41 3.51
N LYS A 24 -14.86 -13.33 3.04
CA LYS A 24 -16.32 -13.24 2.81
C LYS A 24 -16.58 -12.60 1.47
N ASP A 25 -16.94 -13.41 0.48
CA ASP A 25 -17.40 -12.96 -0.84
C ASP A 25 -16.45 -11.95 -1.52
N ILE A 26 -15.15 -12.28 -1.54
CA ILE A 26 -14.13 -11.42 -2.17
C ILE A 26 -14.17 -11.61 -3.68
N SER A 27 -14.30 -10.48 -4.42
CA SER A 27 -14.14 -10.44 -5.87
C SER A 27 -13.18 -9.32 -6.23
N LEU A 28 -12.13 -9.65 -7.01
CA LEU A 28 -11.14 -8.67 -7.48
C LEU A 28 -10.47 -9.14 -8.78
N GLN A 29 -9.94 -8.19 -9.53
CA GLN A 29 -9.18 -8.43 -10.75
C GLN A 29 -7.87 -7.68 -10.69
N ILE A 30 -6.77 -8.32 -11.15
CA ILE A 30 -5.44 -7.73 -11.24
C ILE A 30 -4.95 -7.88 -12.68
N GLU A 31 -4.57 -6.77 -13.27
CA GLU A 31 -4.08 -6.73 -14.66
C GLU A 31 -2.62 -7.21 -14.76
N ALA A 32 -2.27 -7.77 -15.92
CA ALA A 32 -0.91 -8.22 -16.18
C ALA A 32 0.07 -7.04 -16.17
N GLY A 33 1.22 -7.21 -15.50
CA GLY A 33 2.25 -6.18 -15.38
C GLY A 33 1.98 -5.11 -14.31
N ASP A 34 0.86 -5.18 -13.62
CA ASP A 34 0.50 -4.24 -12.55
C ASP A 34 1.32 -4.49 -11.27
N ILE A 35 1.48 -3.45 -10.45
CA ILE A 35 1.89 -3.56 -9.05
C ILE A 35 0.66 -3.24 -8.20
N TYR A 36 0.03 -4.28 -7.71
CA TYR A 36 -1.24 -4.23 -7.00
C TYR A 36 -1.05 -4.34 -5.49
N GLY A 37 -1.62 -3.42 -4.74
CA GLY A 37 -1.58 -3.40 -3.27
C GLY A 37 -2.79 -4.09 -2.65
N ILE A 38 -2.57 -4.86 -1.59
CA ILE A 38 -3.64 -5.36 -0.70
C ILE A 38 -3.32 -4.87 0.70
N ILE A 39 -4.15 -3.98 1.23
CA ILE A 39 -3.93 -3.35 2.53
C ILE A 39 -5.11 -3.58 3.47
N GLY A 40 -4.88 -3.48 4.76
CA GLY A 40 -5.90 -3.61 5.81
C GLY A 40 -5.26 -3.78 7.18
N MET A 41 -6.06 -3.69 8.22
CA MET A 41 -5.62 -3.89 9.60
C MET A 41 -5.11 -5.32 9.83
N SER A 42 -4.38 -5.53 10.94
CA SER A 42 -3.98 -6.88 11.37
C SER A 42 -5.24 -7.75 11.57
N GLY A 43 -5.19 -8.99 11.09
CA GLY A 43 -6.36 -9.90 11.16
C GLY A 43 -7.45 -9.67 10.12
N ALA A 44 -7.33 -8.70 9.21
CA ALA A 44 -8.35 -8.41 8.20
C ALA A 44 -8.55 -9.52 7.13
N GLY A 45 -7.70 -10.56 7.08
CA GLY A 45 -7.79 -11.65 6.11
C GLY A 45 -6.75 -11.59 4.98
N LYS A 46 -5.89 -10.57 4.92
CA LYS A 46 -4.92 -10.36 3.82
C LYS A 46 -4.03 -11.57 3.51
N SER A 47 -3.35 -12.12 4.51
CA SER A 47 -2.46 -13.29 4.31
C SER A 47 -3.25 -14.54 3.93
N THR A 48 -4.50 -14.68 4.39
CA THR A 48 -5.39 -15.74 3.94
C THR A 48 -5.73 -15.57 2.46
N LEU A 49 -6.07 -14.35 2.03
CA LEU A 49 -6.35 -14.04 0.62
C LEU A 49 -5.17 -14.43 -0.27
N VAL A 50 -3.94 -14.00 0.07
CA VAL A 50 -2.74 -14.33 -0.70
C VAL A 50 -2.49 -15.84 -0.78
N ARG A 51 -2.70 -16.57 0.32
CA ARG A 51 -2.58 -18.03 0.31
C ARG A 51 -3.64 -18.68 -0.56
N CYS A 52 -4.83 -18.09 -0.68
CA CYS A 52 -5.84 -18.53 -1.63
C CYS A 52 -5.42 -18.19 -3.07
N LEU A 53 -4.82 -17.02 -3.36
CA LEU A 53 -4.32 -16.67 -4.68
C LEU A 53 -3.27 -17.67 -5.21
N ASN A 54 -2.42 -18.18 -4.33
CA ASN A 54 -1.44 -19.24 -4.64
C ASN A 54 -1.99 -20.67 -4.40
N TYR A 55 -3.28 -20.76 -4.05
CA TYR A 55 -3.96 -22.03 -3.73
C TYR A 55 -3.25 -22.86 -2.64
N LEU A 56 -2.42 -22.23 -1.80
CA LEU A 56 -1.87 -22.85 -0.59
C LEU A 56 -2.95 -23.11 0.45
N GLU A 57 -3.96 -22.24 0.48
CA GLU A 57 -5.23 -22.44 1.18
C GLU A 57 -6.34 -22.60 0.15
N LYS A 58 -7.04 -23.73 0.20
CA LYS A 58 -8.21 -23.95 -0.65
C LYS A 58 -9.36 -23.07 -0.18
N PRO A 59 -10.01 -22.32 -1.06
CA PRO A 59 -11.23 -21.61 -0.75
C PRO A 59 -12.31 -22.57 -0.21
N THR A 60 -13.20 -22.06 0.63
CA THR A 60 -14.42 -22.80 1.03
C THR A 60 -15.47 -22.69 -0.07
N SER A 61 -15.54 -21.55 -0.75
CA SER A 61 -16.36 -21.31 -1.95
C SER A 61 -15.74 -20.23 -2.82
N GLY A 62 -16.24 -20.10 -4.04
CA GLY A 62 -15.72 -19.17 -5.04
C GLY A 62 -14.52 -19.70 -5.81
N GLU A 63 -13.98 -18.90 -6.69
CA GLU A 63 -12.99 -19.30 -7.69
C GLU A 63 -11.78 -18.37 -7.69
N VAL A 64 -10.61 -18.93 -7.97
CA VAL A 64 -9.38 -18.19 -8.29
C VAL A 64 -8.91 -18.62 -9.66
N LEU A 65 -8.85 -17.67 -10.58
CA LEU A 65 -8.37 -17.89 -11.94
C LEU A 65 -7.03 -17.19 -12.14
N ILE A 66 -6.09 -17.92 -12.73
CA ILE A 66 -4.79 -17.38 -13.16
C ILE A 66 -4.71 -17.54 -14.68
N GLU A 67 -4.55 -16.42 -15.40
CA GLU A 67 -4.57 -16.40 -16.88
C GLU A 67 -5.82 -17.12 -17.46
N GLY A 68 -6.97 -16.99 -16.78
CA GLY A 68 -8.23 -17.62 -17.15
C GLY A 68 -8.36 -19.09 -16.75
N SER A 69 -7.33 -19.72 -16.16
CA SER A 69 -7.36 -21.10 -15.68
C SER A 69 -7.80 -21.13 -14.22
N GLU A 70 -8.91 -21.79 -13.91
CA GLU A 70 -9.43 -21.96 -12.54
C GLU A 70 -8.56 -22.96 -11.75
N LEU A 71 -7.92 -22.50 -10.67
CA LEU A 71 -7.02 -23.33 -9.86
C LEU A 71 -7.71 -24.50 -9.17
N GLY A 72 -8.99 -24.36 -8.84
CA GLY A 72 -9.79 -25.38 -8.17
C GLY A 72 -10.12 -26.59 -9.02
N SER A 73 -10.17 -26.41 -10.33
CA SER A 73 -10.44 -27.46 -11.31
C SER A 73 -9.21 -28.30 -11.68
N LEU A 74 -8.00 -27.82 -11.34
CA LEU A 74 -6.74 -28.44 -11.71
C LEU A 74 -6.43 -29.67 -10.84
N ASN A 75 -5.88 -30.71 -11.46
CA ASN A 75 -5.29 -31.82 -10.71
C ASN A 75 -3.97 -31.38 -10.05
N GLU A 76 -3.42 -32.19 -9.12
CA GLU A 76 -2.21 -31.83 -8.39
C GLU A 76 -0.98 -31.55 -9.28
N LYS A 77 -0.85 -32.24 -10.39
CA LYS A 77 0.29 -32.05 -11.33
C LYS A 77 0.15 -30.71 -12.06
N GLU A 78 -1.03 -30.41 -12.54
CA GLU A 78 -1.37 -29.16 -13.21
C GLU A 78 -1.26 -27.97 -12.23
N LEU A 79 -1.76 -28.12 -11.02
CA LEU A 79 -1.65 -27.11 -9.98
C LEU A 79 -0.20 -26.81 -9.60
N ARG A 80 0.68 -27.84 -9.55
CA ARG A 80 2.12 -27.64 -9.33
C ARG A 80 2.78 -26.91 -10.50
N ALA A 81 2.35 -27.20 -11.73
CA ALA A 81 2.84 -26.48 -12.91
C ALA A 81 2.39 -25.00 -12.86
N GLN A 82 1.11 -24.74 -12.57
CA GLN A 82 0.59 -23.37 -12.45
C GLN A 82 1.28 -22.58 -11.33
N ARG A 83 1.57 -23.24 -10.20
CA ARG A 83 2.33 -22.62 -9.08
C ARG A 83 3.76 -22.27 -9.43
N SER A 84 4.36 -22.85 -10.48
CA SER A 84 5.69 -22.42 -10.91
C SER A 84 5.71 -21.03 -11.53
N ASP A 85 4.57 -20.57 -12.02
CA ASP A 85 4.38 -19.21 -12.56
C ASP A 85 4.06 -18.17 -11.47
N ILE A 86 3.84 -18.62 -10.22
CA ILE A 86 3.51 -17.79 -9.07
C ILE A 86 4.60 -17.94 -8.02
N ALA A 87 5.46 -16.94 -7.88
CA ALA A 87 6.43 -16.91 -6.79
C ALA A 87 5.88 -16.17 -5.57
N MET A 88 6.38 -16.52 -4.38
CA MET A 88 5.97 -15.88 -3.14
C MET A 88 7.17 -15.50 -2.29
N ILE A 89 7.17 -14.27 -1.79
CA ILE A 89 8.08 -13.76 -0.78
C ILE A 89 7.30 -13.67 0.53
N PHE A 90 7.81 -14.33 1.56
CA PHE A 90 7.18 -14.41 2.88
C PHE A 90 7.74 -13.35 3.82
N GLN A 91 6.99 -12.98 4.83
CA GLN A 91 7.36 -12.02 5.88
C GLN A 91 8.71 -12.34 6.55
N HIS A 92 9.04 -13.60 6.77
CA HIS A 92 10.27 -14.06 7.46
C HIS A 92 11.36 -14.57 6.51
N PHE A 93 11.47 -14.06 5.28
CA PHE A 93 12.45 -14.43 4.24
C PHE A 93 12.46 -15.93 3.88
N ASN A 94 12.24 -16.84 4.81
CA ASN A 94 12.22 -18.29 4.68
C ASN A 94 13.44 -18.87 3.94
N LEU A 95 14.63 -18.29 4.18
CA LEU A 95 15.87 -18.80 3.61
C LEU A 95 16.29 -20.10 4.26
N LEU A 96 16.87 -20.98 3.46
CA LEU A 96 17.45 -22.25 3.92
C LEU A 96 18.77 -21.93 4.64
N MET A 97 18.74 -21.91 5.96
CA MET A 97 19.86 -21.48 6.81
C MET A 97 21.13 -22.33 6.65
N GLN A 98 20.97 -23.59 6.24
CA GLN A 98 22.06 -24.55 6.00
C GLN A 98 22.64 -24.45 4.60
N LYS A 99 22.06 -23.67 3.71
CA LYS A 99 22.53 -23.43 2.35
C LYS A 99 23.09 -22.01 2.26
N ASN A 100 24.15 -21.85 1.45
CA ASN A 100 24.67 -20.54 1.14
C ASN A 100 23.70 -19.76 0.21
N VAL A 101 24.01 -18.49 -0.11
CA VAL A 101 23.18 -17.60 -0.88
C VAL A 101 22.86 -18.15 -2.28
N ILE A 102 23.90 -18.60 -3.02
CA ILE A 102 23.68 -19.13 -4.38
C ILE A 102 22.84 -20.39 -4.37
N ASP A 103 23.06 -21.29 -3.40
CA ASP A 103 22.28 -22.53 -3.29
C ASP A 103 20.83 -22.26 -2.86
N ASN A 104 20.57 -21.17 -2.11
CA ASN A 104 19.21 -20.69 -1.84
C ASN A 104 18.52 -20.26 -3.13
N VAL A 105 19.20 -19.52 -4.00
CA VAL A 105 18.64 -19.06 -5.28
C VAL A 105 18.48 -20.21 -6.26
N CYS A 106 19.40 -21.18 -6.31
CA CYS A 106 19.29 -22.37 -7.15
C CYS A 106 18.12 -23.29 -6.76
N PHE A 107 17.69 -23.27 -5.50
CA PHE A 107 16.78 -24.27 -4.93
C PHE A 107 15.46 -24.46 -5.72
N PRO A 108 14.73 -23.42 -6.18
CA PRO A 108 13.53 -23.61 -6.99
C PRO A 108 13.83 -24.28 -8.34
N MET A 109 14.96 -23.92 -8.97
CA MET A 109 15.40 -24.49 -10.25
C MET A 109 15.81 -25.95 -10.11
N ASP A 110 16.45 -26.31 -8.98
CA ASP A 110 16.81 -27.70 -8.68
C ASP A 110 15.58 -28.60 -8.53
N ILE A 111 14.52 -28.10 -7.87
CA ILE A 111 13.22 -28.80 -7.78
C ILE A 111 12.62 -29.01 -9.16
N GLN A 112 12.70 -28.02 -10.06
CA GLN A 112 12.20 -28.09 -11.41
C GLN A 112 13.15 -28.90 -12.34
N LYS A 113 14.30 -29.38 -11.87
CA LYS A 113 15.33 -30.10 -12.62
C LYS A 113 15.83 -29.32 -13.86
N LYS A 114 15.84 -27.98 -13.78
CA LYS A 114 16.43 -27.12 -14.82
C LYS A 114 17.96 -27.29 -14.86
N ARG A 115 18.56 -26.97 -16.02
CA ARG A 115 20.04 -26.97 -16.21
C ARG A 115 20.54 -25.52 -16.13
N GLY A 116 21.84 -25.32 -15.84
CA GLY A 116 22.44 -23.97 -15.79
C GLY A 116 22.05 -23.16 -14.56
N ASN A 117 21.67 -23.82 -13.48
CA ASN A 117 21.09 -23.16 -12.30
C ASN A 117 22.06 -22.17 -11.62
N LYS A 118 23.38 -22.47 -11.64
CA LYS A 118 24.38 -21.61 -10.99
C LYS A 118 24.62 -20.31 -11.77
N GLU A 119 24.71 -20.39 -13.08
CA GLU A 119 24.87 -19.22 -13.95
C GLU A 119 23.67 -18.30 -13.81
N ARG A 120 22.47 -18.86 -13.92
CA ARG A 120 21.21 -18.11 -13.72
C ARG A 120 21.11 -17.51 -12.32
N ALA A 121 21.50 -18.25 -11.28
CA ALA A 121 21.52 -17.75 -9.92
C ALA A 121 22.49 -16.57 -9.72
N LEU A 122 23.65 -16.58 -10.37
CA LEU A 122 24.60 -15.46 -10.35
C LEU A 122 24.04 -14.22 -11.04
N GLU A 123 23.40 -14.35 -12.21
CA GLU A 123 22.70 -13.24 -12.89
C GLU A 123 21.62 -12.61 -12.00
N LEU A 124 20.83 -13.45 -11.30
CA LEU A 124 19.82 -12.96 -10.37
C LEU A 124 20.43 -12.28 -9.14
N LEU A 125 21.57 -12.79 -8.63
CA LEU A 125 22.30 -12.15 -7.55
C LEU A 125 22.93 -10.82 -7.97
N GLU A 126 23.37 -10.67 -9.21
CA GLU A 126 23.78 -9.38 -9.78
C GLU A 126 22.60 -8.42 -9.84
N THR A 127 21.45 -8.89 -10.32
CA THR A 127 20.21 -8.07 -10.41
C THR A 127 19.80 -7.49 -9.04
N VAL A 128 19.98 -8.25 -7.94
CA VAL A 128 19.67 -7.78 -6.59
C VAL A 128 20.88 -7.15 -5.88
N GLY A 129 22.05 -7.02 -6.54
CA GLY A 129 23.26 -6.39 -6.01
C GLY A 129 23.97 -7.20 -4.92
N LEU A 130 23.99 -8.54 -5.03
CA LEU A 130 24.58 -9.47 -4.05
C LEU A 130 25.50 -10.53 -4.67
N ALA A 131 26.06 -10.30 -5.86
CA ALA A 131 26.97 -11.24 -6.52
C ALA A 131 28.20 -11.58 -5.66
N ASP A 132 28.74 -10.59 -4.93
CA ASP A 132 29.87 -10.73 -4.00
C ASP A 132 29.56 -11.62 -2.78
N LYS A 133 28.28 -11.81 -2.46
CA LYS A 133 27.77 -12.59 -1.30
C LYS A 133 27.34 -14.01 -1.69
N ALA A 134 27.57 -14.47 -2.92
CA ALA A 134 27.09 -15.75 -3.41
C ALA A 134 27.45 -16.96 -2.50
N LYS A 135 28.62 -16.92 -1.88
CA LYS A 135 29.12 -17.98 -0.99
C LYS A 135 28.79 -17.77 0.49
N ALA A 136 28.22 -16.61 0.87
CA ALA A 136 27.85 -16.31 2.25
C ALA A 136 26.64 -17.14 2.69
N TYR A 137 26.47 -17.33 3.99
CA TYR A 137 25.30 -17.98 4.56
C TYR A 137 24.29 -16.93 5.06
N PRO A 138 22.99 -17.26 5.16
CA PRO A 138 21.98 -16.33 5.62
C PRO A 138 22.27 -15.70 6.99
N SER A 139 22.96 -16.41 7.89
CA SER A 139 23.38 -15.88 9.19
C SER A 139 24.38 -14.71 9.12
N GLN A 140 25.07 -14.56 7.99
CA GLN A 140 26.08 -13.53 7.75
C GLN A 140 25.49 -12.30 7.03
N LEU A 141 24.18 -12.27 6.76
CA LEU A 141 23.51 -11.23 5.99
C LEU A 141 22.65 -10.33 6.90
N SER A 142 22.60 -9.04 6.55
CA SER A 142 21.61 -8.11 7.12
C SER A 142 20.18 -8.48 6.71
N GLY A 143 19.17 -7.91 7.37
CA GLY A 143 17.75 -8.10 7.02
C GLY A 143 17.45 -7.75 5.56
N GLY A 144 17.91 -6.60 5.08
CA GLY A 144 17.74 -6.18 3.70
C GLY A 144 18.47 -7.07 2.70
N GLN A 145 19.66 -7.59 3.04
CA GLN A 145 20.37 -8.56 2.20
C GLN A 145 19.62 -9.90 2.13
N LYS A 146 19.08 -10.40 3.25
CA LYS A 146 18.22 -11.59 3.26
C LYS A 146 16.99 -11.42 2.38
N GLN A 147 16.37 -10.23 2.42
CA GLN A 147 15.23 -9.92 1.55
C GLN A 147 15.61 -9.92 0.07
N ARG A 148 16.75 -9.33 -0.30
CA ARG A 148 17.25 -9.37 -1.68
C ARG A 148 17.54 -10.80 -2.15
N VAL A 149 18.07 -11.67 -1.29
CA VAL A 149 18.23 -13.12 -1.60
C VAL A 149 16.87 -13.79 -1.79
N ALA A 150 15.87 -13.47 -0.94
CA ALA A 150 14.52 -14.01 -1.09
C ALA A 150 13.87 -13.58 -2.42
N ILE A 151 14.08 -12.33 -2.85
CA ILE A 151 13.66 -11.82 -4.15
C ILE A 151 14.35 -12.60 -5.29
N ALA A 152 15.68 -12.72 -5.27
CA ALA A 152 16.43 -13.46 -6.28
C ALA A 152 15.96 -14.92 -6.39
N ARG A 153 15.72 -15.58 -5.24
CA ARG A 153 15.18 -16.94 -5.18
C ARG A 153 13.77 -17.02 -5.78
N ALA A 154 12.92 -16.05 -5.50
CA ALA A 154 11.57 -15.99 -6.06
C ALA A 154 11.60 -15.85 -7.59
N LEU A 155 12.53 -15.06 -8.13
CA LEU A 155 12.70 -14.87 -9.58
C LEU A 155 13.33 -16.08 -10.29
N ALA A 156 13.93 -17.02 -9.56
CA ALA A 156 14.63 -18.15 -10.15
C ALA A 156 13.73 -19.14 -10.90
N SER A 157 12.43 -19.15 -10.61
CA SER A 157 11.45 -19.93 -11.37
C SER A 157 10.95 -19.26 -12.66
N ASP A 158 11.38 -18.02 -12.94
CA ASP A 158 10.89 -17.15 -14.01
C ASP A 158 9.35 -16.92 -13.90
N PRO A 159 8.85 -16.42 -12.75
CA PRO A 159 7.43 -16.31 -12.49
C PRO A 159 6.80 -15.18 -13.29
N LYS A 160 5.49 -15.31 -13.58
CA LYS A 160 4.65 -14.25 -14.14
C LYS A 160 4.05 -13.36 -13.04
N ILE A 161 3.89 -13.94 -11.85
CA ILE A 161 3.28 -13.30 -10.68
C ILE A 161 4.21 -13.43 -9.48
N LEU A 162 4.44 -12.31 -8.77
CA LEU A 162 5.20 -12.26 -7.53
C LEU A 162 4.28 -11.77 -6.39
N LEU A 163 3.99 -12.64 -5.45
CA LEU A 163 3.21 -12.33 -4.25
C LEU A 163 4.17 -11.95 -3.12
N CYS A 164 4.01 -10.77 -2.54
CA CYS A 164 4.84 -10.24 -1.46
C CYS A 164 4.01 -10.09 -0.18
N ASP A 165 4.11 -11.07 0.74
CA ASP A 165 3.39 -11.05 2.01
C ASP A 165 4.24 -10.35 3.08
N GLU A 166 3.89 -9.09 3.40
CA GLU A 166 4.59 -8.22 4.36
C GLU A 166 6.11 -8.18 4.18
N ALA A 167 6.56 -8.18 2.95
CA ALA A 167 7.97 -8.35 2.56
C ALA A 167 8.92 -7.25 3.09
N THR A 168 8.41 -6.15 3.64
CA THR A 168 9.19 -5.02 4.15
C THR A 168 8.94 -4.73 5.63
N SER A 169 8.02 -5.44 6.30
CA SER A 169 7.57 -5.12 7.66
C SER A 169 8.67 -5.21 8.74
N ALA A 170 9.72 -6.00 8.49
CA ALA A 170 10.84 -6.21 9.42
C ALA A 170 12.09 -5.39 9.04
N LEU A 171 11.98 -4.41 8.13
CA LEU A 171 13.09 -3.62 7.63
C LEU A 171 12.98 -2.15 8.10
N ASP A 172 14.12 -1.50 8.22
CA ASP A 172 14.17 -0.06 8.45
C ASP A 172 13.68 0.74 7.23
N PRO A 173 13.26 2.00 7.37
CA PRO A 173 12.69 2.79 6.28
C PRO A 173 13.59 2.93 5.06
N GLN A 174 14.90 3.12 5.25
CA GLN A 174 15.86 3.29 4.15
C GLN A 174 16.02 1.98 3.37
N THR A 175 16.11 0.86 4.06
CA THR A 175 16.16 -0.46 3.44
C THR A 175 14.85 -0.77 2.72
N THR A 176 13.69 -0.42 3.32
CA THR A 176 12.37 -0.56 2.69
C THR A 176 12.31 0.17 1.35
N ALA A 177 12.65 1.47 1.31
CA ALA A 177 12.67 2.24 0.07
C ALA A 177 13.57 1.59 -1.01
N SER A 178 14.74 1.08 -0.61
CA SER A 178 15.67 0.37 -1.50
C SER A 178 15.09 -0.95 -2.07
N ILE A 179 14.31 -1.70 -1.27
CA ILE A 179 13.62 -2.92 -1.72
C ILE A 179 12.45 -2.58 -2.65
N LEU A 180 11.68 -1.53 -2.35
CA LEU A 180 10.57 -1.09 -3.21
C LEU A 180 11.08 -0.61 -4.57
N ALA A 181 12.16 0.17 -4.61
CA ALA A 181 12.82 0.56 -5.85
C ALA A 181 13.26 -0.66 -6.68
N LEU A 182 13.87 -1.66 -6.02
CA LEU A 182 14.27 -2.92 -6.67
C LEU A 182 13.06 -3.66 -7.25
N LEU A 183 11.95 -3.79 -6.53
CA LEU A 183 10.73 -4.44 -7.02
C LEU A 183 10.13 -3.69 -8.21
N LYS A 184 10.13 -2.36 -8.18
CA LYS A 184 9.68 -1.52 -9.31
C LYS A 184 10.54 -1.70 -10.55
N ASP A 185 11.87 -1.79 -10.38
CA ASP A 185 12.79 -2.06 -11.48
C ASP A 185 12.59 -3.45 -12.07
N ILE A 186 12.36 -4.47 -11.22
CA ILE A 186 12.09 -5.85 -11.66
C ILE A 186 10.77 -5.89 -12.45
N ASN A 187 9.69 -5.27 -11.92
CA ASN A 187 8.41 -5.19 -12.64
C ASN A 187 8.60 -4.56 -14.03
N LYS A 188 9.30 -3.42 -14.09
CA LYS A 188 9.55 -2.68 -15.34
C LYS A 188 10.37 -3.47 -16.35
N LYS A 189 11.41 -4.19 -15.89
CA LYS A 189 12.35 -4.93 -16.77
C LYS A 189 11.78 -6.25 -17.23
N LEU A 190 11.07 -6.97 -16.35
CA LEU A 190 10.61 -8.33 -16.64
C LEU A 190 9.12 -8.39 -17.00
N GLY A 191 8.35 -7.31 -16.81
CA GLY A 191 6.91 -7.27 -17.07
C GLY A 191 6.07 -8.15 -16.13
N ILE A 192 6.64 -8.59 -14.99
CA ILE A 192 5.93 -9.46 -14.04
C ILE A 192 4.89 -8.67 -13.26
N THR A 193 3.78 -9.31 -12.92
CA THR A 193 2.77 -8.74 -12.02
C THR A 193 3.22 -8.90 -10.58
N ILE A 194 3.12 -7.85 -9.77
CA ILE A 194 3.50 -7.89 -8.35
C ILE A 194 2.27 -7.60 -7.48
N VAL A 195 2.00 -8.47 -6.51
CA VAL A 195 0.95 -8.24 -5.50
C VAL A 195 1.63 -8.03 -4.15
N ILE A 196 1.45 -6.84 -3.57
CA ILE A 196 2.06 -6.45 -2.30
C ILE A 196 1.02 -6.42 -1.21
N ILE A 197 1.23 -7.23 -0.17
CA ILE A 197 0.42 -7.21 1.04
C ILE A 197 1.20 -6.45 2.11
N THR A 198 0.54 -5.46 2.68
CA THR A 198 1.13 -4.64 3.74
C THR A 198 0.03 -4.03 4.62
N HIS A 199 0.42 -3.52 5.77
CA HIS A 199 -0.40 -2.64 6.60
C HIS A 199 0.08 -1.18 6.53
N GLN A 200 1.11 -0.88 5.71
CA GLN A 200 1.74 0.44 5.56
C GLN A 200 1.25 1.13 4.29
N MET A 201 0.49 2.20 4.42
CA MET A 201 0.00 2.98 3.28
C MET A 201 1.11 3.67 2.49
N SER A 202 2.21 4.05 3.17
CA SER A 202 3.41 4.60 2.53
C SER A 202 3.98 3.68 1.45
N VAL A 203 4.03 2.37 1.71
CA VAL A 203 4.47 1.35 0.74
C VAL A 203 3.54 1.32 -0.48
N ILE A 204 2.21 1.33 -0.25
CA ILE A 204 1.23 1.35 -1.34
C ILE A 204 1.41 2.58 -2.22
N ARG A 205 1.51 3.75 -1.61
CA ARG A 205 1.67 5.04 -2.31
C ARG A 205 2.94 5.11 -3.16
N GLU A 206 4.03 4.49 -2.68
CA GLU A 206 5.33 4.59 -3.33
C GLU A 206 5.43 3.75 -4.60
N ILE A 207 4.77 2.57 -4.63
CA ILE A 207 5.04 1.60 -5.69
C ILE A 207 3.80 1.10 -6.42
N CYS A 208 2.62 1.04 -5.77
CA CYS A 208 1.43 0.44 -6.35
C CYS A 208 0.68 1.42 -7.27
N SER A 209 0.09 0.90 -8.34
CA SER A 209 -0.85 1.61 -9.22
C SER A 209 -2.30 1.44 -8.76
N HIS A 210 -2.64 0.23 -8.28
CA HIS A 210 -3.96 -0.10 -7.75
C HIS A 210 -3.87 -0.64 -6.33
N VAL A 211 -4.96 -0.52 -5.59
CA VAL A 211 -5.05 -1.06 -4.23
C VAL A 211 -6.46 -1.61 -3.93
N ALA A 212 -6.50 -2.68 -3.15
CA ALA A 212 -7.70 -3.16 -2.47
C ALA A 212 -7.53 -3.04 -0.96
N ILE A 213 -8.51 -2.46 -0.30
CA ILE A 213 -8.57 -2.33 1.16
C ILE A 213 -9.44 -3.45 1.69
N VAL A 214 -8.85 -4.30 2.53
CA VAL A 214 -9.54 -5.45 3.15
C VAL A 214 -9.88 -5.13 4.59
N GLU A 215 -11.15 -5.31 4.94
CA GLU A 215 -11.69 -5.13 6.28
C GLU A 215 -12.57 -6.33 6.64
N GLN A 216 -12.32 -6.96 7.78
CA GLN A 216 -13.14 -8.08 8.30
C GLN A 216 -13.44 -9.18 7.29
N GLY A 217 -12.48 -9.48 6.41
CA GLY A 217 -12.58 -10.51 5.39
C GLY A 217 -13.29 -10.08 4.10
N GLN A 218 -13.63 -8.82 3.93
CA GLN A 218 -14.28 -8.25 2.74
C GLN A 218 -13.42 -7.16 2.11
N ILE A 219 -13.67 -6.86 0.83
CA ILE A 219 -13.10 -5.67 0.18
C ILE A 219 -13.99 -4.47 0.53
N ALA A 220 -13.46 -3.57 1.35
CA ALA A 220 -14.14 -2.34 1.71
C ALA A 220 -14.09 -1.30 0.58
N GLU A 221 -12.95 -1.25 -0.14
CA GLU A 221 -12.73 -0.32 -1.23
C GLU A 221 -11.60 -0.84 -2.14
N HIS A 222 -11.67 -0.56 -3.45
CA HIS A 222 -10.59 -0.86 -4.38
C HIS A 222 -10.59 0.13 -5.55
N GLY A 223 -9.42 0.34 -6.17
CA GLY A 223 -9.27 1.24 -7.32
C GLY A 223 -7.83 1.70 -7.50
N LEU A 224 -7.66 2.78 -8.27
CA LEU A 224 -6.39 3.46 -8.40
C LEU A 224 -5.93 4.00 -7.04
N VAL A 225 -4.64 3.86 -6.75
CA VAL A 225 -4.06 4.36 -5.50
C VAL A 225 -4.33 5.86 -5.35
N GLU A 226 -4.15 6.63 -6.42
CA GLU A 226 -4.38 8.08 -6.42
C GLU A 226 -5.83 8.44 -6.05
N ASP A 227 -6.81 7.74 -6.61
CA ASP A 227 -8.23 7.99 -6.33
C ASP A 227 -8.59 7.70 -4.88
N ILE A 228 -8.10 6.56 -4.35
CA ILE A 228 -8.38 6.16 -2.96
C ILE A 228 -7.70 7.10 -1.96
N PHE A 229 -6.50 7.59 -2.27
CA PHE A 229 -5.81 8.53 -1.38
C PHE A 229 -6.45 9.92 -1.38
N ASN A 230 -6.90 10.39 -2.54
CA ASN A 230 -7.51 11.71 -2.67
C ASN A 230 -8.97 11.70 -2.20
N HIS A 231 -9.71 10.63 -2.48
CA HIS A 231 -11.16 10.53 -2.24
C HIS A 231 -11.55 9.20 -1.56
N PRO A 232 -11.04 8.93 -0.32
CA PRO A 232 -11.38 7.70 0.40
C PRO A 232 -12.88 7.67 0.75
N ARG A 233 -13.59 6.65 0.28
CA ARG A 233 -15.04 6.49 0.49
C ARG A 233 -15.34 5.71 1.77
N SER A 234 -14.58 4.63 2.02
CA SER A 234 -14.79 3.79 3.19
C SER A 234 -14.16 4.40 4.46
N LYS A 235 -14.76 4.11 5.61
CA LYS A 235 -14.23 4.53 6.91
C LYS A 235 -12.81 3.99 7.14
N VAL A 236 -12.59 2.72 6.82
CA VAL A 236 -11.28 2.07 7.00
C VAL A 236 -10.20 2.68 6.10
N ALA A 237 -10.54 3.11 4.86
CA ALA A 237 -9.60 3.82 4.00
C ALA A 237 -9.13 5.13 4.66
N ARG A 238 -10.07 5.92 5.17
CA ARG A 238 -9.77 7.17 5.90
C ARG A 238 -8.88 6.91 7.11
N GLU A 239 -9.20 5.90 7.93
CA GLU A 239 -8.40 5.54 9.11
C GLU A 239 -6.98 5.10 8.74
N LEU A 240 -6.81 4.29 7.69
CA LEU A 240 -5.50 3.82 7.24
C LEU A 240 -4.65 4.96 6.70
N ILE A 241 -5.23 5.86 5.91
CA ILE A 241 -4.56 7.06 5.38
C ILE A 241 -4.14 7.99 6.53
N LEU A 242 -4.98 8.14 7.56
CA LEU A 242 -4.68 8.95 8.74
C LEU A 242 -3.55 8.37 9.60
N LYS A 243 -3.51 7.05 9.77
CA LYS A 243 -2.47 6.37 10.59
C LYS A 243 -1.08 6.32 9.94
N ASP A 244 -1.00 6.44 8.63
CA ASP A 244 0.27 6.40 7.87
C ASP A 244 1.06 7.73 7.94
N ARG A 245 0.64 8.65 8.81
CA ARG A 245 1.33 9.92 9.01
C ARG A 245 2.62 9.72 9.78
N PRO A 246 3.70 10.43 9.44
CA PRO A 246 4.93 10.41 10.24
C PRO A 246 4.62 10.79 11.70
N GLU A 247 5.17 10.05 12.64
CA GLU A 247 5.22 10.46 14.05
C GLU A 247 5.83 11.85 14.13
N GLY A 248 5.03 12.83 14.53
CA GLY A 248 5.39 14.25 14.54
C GLY A 248 4.40 15.15 13.80
N SER A 249 3.50 14.61 12.98
CA SER A 249 2.34 15.34 12.48
C SER A 249 1.17 15.10 13.44
N TRP A 250 1.08 15.93 14.48
CA TRP A 250 -0.05 16.10 15.44
C TRP A 250 -0.89 14.84 15.69
N GLU A 251 -0.67 14.21 16.84
CA GLU A 251 -1.64 13.30 17.46
C GLU A 251 -2.92 14.07 17.80
N GLY A 252 -3.82 14.13 16.84
CA GLY A 252 -5.19 14.61 17.02
C GLY A 252 -6.13 13.42 17.11
N GLY A 253 -5.91 12.56 18.10
CA GLY A 253 -6.83 11.49 18.48
C GLY A 253 -7.01 11.56 19.97
N ASN A 254 -8.20 12.03 20.44
CA ASN A 254 -8.67 11.96 21.84
C ASN A 254 -7.67 12.43 22.92
N ALA A 255 -7.04 13.58 22.73
CA ALA A 255 -6.67 14.40 23.85
C ALA A 255 -7.79 15.45 24.02
N GLU A 256 -8.54 15.37 25.09
CA GLU A 256 -9.15 16.57 25.65
C GLU A 256 -8.06 17.64 25.63
N TYR A 257 -8.15 18.56 24.67
CA TYR A 257 -7.30 19.74 24.66
C TYR A 257 -7.56 20.47 25.96
N ASP A 258 -6.64 20.29 26.90
CA ASP A 258 -6.58 21.14 28.07
C ASP A 258 -6.26 22.54 27.55
N ARG A 259 -7.32 23.36 27.48
CA ARG A 259 -7.37 24.72 26.95
C ARG A 259 -6.42 25.70 27.64
N ALA A 260 -5.65 25.23 28.61
CA ALA A 260 -4.86 26.10 29.50
C ALA A 260 -3.44 26.42 29.03
N ASP A 261 -2.80 25.58 28.18
CA ASP A 261 -1.37 25.71 27.90
C ASP A 261 -0.98 26.56 26.67
N TRP A 262 -1.95 27.07 25.91
CA TRP A 262 -1.70 27.97 24.78
C TRP A 262 -1.98 29.46 25.04
N ILE A 263 -2.29 29.84 26.28
CA ILE A 263 -2.50 31.24 26.66
C ILE A 263 -1.27 31.83 27.35
N GLY A 264 -0.19 31.89 26.58
CA GLY A 264 1.00 32.67 26.96
C GLY A 264 1.21 33.83 26.01
N ALA A 265 0.26 34.75 25.91
CA ALA A 265 0.39 36.19 25.58
C ALA A 265 -0.98 36.74 25.13
N GLY A 266 -1.71 37.25 26.05
CA GLY A 266 -2.77 38.24 25.98
C GLY A 266 -3.32 38.72 24.62
N ARG A 267 -4.09 37.87 23.93
CA ARG A 267 -5.20 38.28 23.06
C ARG A 267 -6.24 37.17 23.13
N GLN A 268 -7.45 37.53 23.62
CA GLN A 268 -8.62 36.68 23.45
C GLN A 268 -8.82 36.47 21.94
N VAL A 269 -8.45 35.29 21.44
CA VAL A 269 -8.94 34.82 20.14
C VAL A 269 -10.39 34.44 20.40
N GLU A 270 -11.33 35.27 19.94
CA GLU A 270 -12.74 34.90 19.89
C GLU A 270 -12.83 33.54 19.20
N HIS A 271 -13.43 32.58 19.89
CA HIS A 271 -13.74 31.28 19.32
C HIS A 271 -14.67 31.51 18.13
N LEU A 272 -14.17 31.25 16.91
CA LEU A 272 -14.99 31.14 15.71
C LEU A 272 -15.78 29.82 15.79
N SER A 273 -16.68 29.72 16.74
CA SER A 273 -17.65 28.63 16.82
C SER A 273 -18.70 28.87 15.76
N GLY A 274 -18.49 28.25 14.59
CA GLY A 274 -19.38 28.38 13.44
C GLY A 274 -18.66 28.41 12.10
N ASP A 275 -17.33 28.33 12.05
CA ASP A 275 -16.57 28.28 10.81
C ASP A 275 -16.99 27.07 9.99
N LYS A 276 -17.33 27.31 8.73
CA LYS A 276 -17.46 26.23 7.77
C LYS A 276 -16.08 25.65 7.46
N LYS A 277 -15.99 24.35 7.58
CA LYS A 277 -14.74 23.61 7.30
C LYS A 277 -14.68 23.23 5.84
N LEU A 278 -13.64 23.65 5.14
CA LEU A 278 -13.39 23.33 3.74
C LEU A 278 -12.11 22.50 3.61
N ARG A 279 -12.23 21.31 3.06
CA ARG A 279 -11.10 20.49 2.67
C ARG A 279 -10.65 20.91 1.29
N ILE A 280 -9.36 21.19 1.13
CA ILE A 280 -8.73 21.50 -0.16
C ILE A 280 -7.65 20.48 -0.45
N VAL A 281 -7.57 20.07 -1.74
CA VAL A 281 -6.53 19.16 -2.22
C VAL A 281 -5.70 19.90 -3.26
N PHE A 282 -4.37 19.89 -3.07
CA PHE A 282 -3.42 20.52 -3.99
C PHE A 282 -3.12 19.59 -5.16
N SER A 283 -3.45 20.02 -6.37
CA SER A 283 -3.07 19.37 -7.63
C SER A 283 -1.69 19.83 -8.12
N GLU A 284 -1.15 19.16 -9.14
CA GLU A 284 0.21 19.41 -9.67
C GLU A 284 0.51 20.86 -10.05
N ASN A 285 -0.50 21.64 -10.46
CA ASN A 285 -0.33 23.02 -10.91
C ASN A 285 -0.49 24.08 -9.82
N SER A 286 -1.12 23.77 -8.69
CA SER A 286 -1.42 24.75 -7.63
C SER A 286 -0.40 24.77 -6.49
N ALA A 287 0.52 23.83 -6.46
CA ALA A 287 1.46 23.61 -5.35
C ALA A 287 2.60 24.63 -5.27
N PHE A 288 2.84 25.39 -6.32
CA PHE A 288 3.92 26.40 -6.37
C PHE A 288 3.47 27.84 -6.08
N GLU A 289 2.17 28.10 -6.04
CA GLU A 289 1.66 29.42 -5.69
C GLU A 289 1.26 29.48 -4.21
N PRO A 290 1.49 30.60 -3.50
CA PRO A 290 1.01 30.78 -2.13
C PRO A 290 -0.48 31.10 -2.12
N VAL A 291 -1.33 30.15 -2.59
CA VAL A 291 -2.77 30.35 -2.88
C VAL A 291 -3.53 30.83 -1.65
N ILE A 292 -3.23 30.27 -0.46
CA ILE A 292 -3.91 30.67 0.78
C ILE A 292 -3.51 32.08 1.18
N ALA A 293 -2.22 32.43 1.12
CA ALA A 293 -1.78 33.79 1.41
C ALA A 293 -2.37 34.80 0.45
N ASN A 294 -2.42 34.49 -0.85
CA ASN A 294 -3.02 35.35 -1.88
C ASN A 294 -4.53 35.50 -1.65
N MET A 295 -5.23 34.44 -1.22
CA MET A 295 -6.64 34.48 -0.89
C MET A 295 -6.88 35.44 0.30
N VAL A 296 -6.11 35.29 1.38
CA VAL A 296 -6.20 36.18 2.57
C VAL A 296 -5.95 37.62 2.19
N LEU A 297 -4.95 37.90 1.34
CA LEU A 297 -4.63 39.25 0.86
C LEU A 297 -5.74 39.82 -0.06
N LYS A 298 -6.33 38.98 -0.92
CA LYS A 298 -7.39 39.42 -1.84
C LYS A 298 -8.69 39.79 -1.14
N PHE A 299 -9.09 38.98 -0.16
CA PHE A 299 -10.37 39.15 0.53
C PHE A 299 -10.25 39.94 1.85
N GLY A 300 -9.00 40.22 2.31
CA GLY A 300 -8.75 40.98 3.55
C GLY A 300 -9.23 40.27 4.81
N THR A 301 -9.55 38.97 4.72
CA THR A 301 -10.12 38.19 5.84
C THR A 301 -9.21 37.02 6.19
N PRO A 302 -8.84 36.89 7.47
CA PRO A 302 -8.01 35.75 7.90
C PRO A 302 -8.82 34.44 7.82
N VAL A 303 -8.10 33.33 7.55
CA VAL A 303 -8.64 31.98 7.56
C VAL A 303 -7.85 31.14 8.56
N ASN A 304 -8.50 30.23 9.24
CA ASN A 304 -7.84 29.27 10.10
C ASN A 304 -7.38 28.06 9.30
N ILE A 305 -6.12 27.65 9.46
CA ILE A 305 -5.63 26.38 8.97
C ILE A 305 -5.86 25.37 10.10
N LEU A 306 -6.92 24.57 9.97
CA LEU A 306 -7.28 23.58 10.98
C LEU A 306 -6.40 22.34 10.86
N ARG A 307 -5.91 22.06 9.61
CA ARG A 307 -5.06 20.94 9.30
C ARG A 307 -4.31 21.21 8.01
N ALA A 308 -3.06 20.79 7.91
CA ALA A 308 -2.28 20.83 6.69
C ALA A 308 -1.38 19.60 6.60
N ASP A 309 -1.47 18.86 5.49
CA ASP A 309 -0.58 17.75 5.18
C ASP A 309 -0.08 17.93 3.74
N THR A 310 1.15 18.38 3.60
CA THR A 310 1.77 18.62 2.29
C THR A 310 3.08 17.87 2.21
N LYS A 311 3.28 17.09 1.12
CA LYS A 311 4.51 16.35 0.84
C LYS A 311 5.04 16.68 -0.54
N ASN A 312 6.36 16.69 -0.68
CA ASN A 312 6.99 16.80 -2.00
C ASN A 312 7.11 15.39 -2.61
N VAL A 313 6.37 15.13 -3.68
CA VAL A 313 6.41 13.86 -4.41
C VAL A 313 6.90 14.14 -5.82
N GLY A 314 8.15 13.72 -6.13
CA GLY A 314 8.72 13.90 -7.47
C GLY A 314 9.00 15.36 -7.86
N GLY A 315 9.19 16.27 -6.90
CA GLY A 315 9.40 17.71 -7.16
C GLY A 315 8.11 18.52 -7.17
N VAL A 316 6.95 17.89 -6.97
CA VAL A 316 5.64 18.54 -6.90
C VAL A 316 5.08 18.42 -5.49
N ALA A 317 4.60 19.52 -4.91
CA ALA A 317 3.92 19.48 -3.63
C ALA A 317 2.53 18.89 -3.83
N LYS A 318 2.27 17.71 -3.28
CA LYS A 318 0.93 17.09 -3.19
C LYS A 318 0.49 17.10 -1.73
N GLY A 319 -0.77 17.39 -1.46
CA GLY A 319 -1.27 17.39 -0.09
C GLY A 319 -2.69 17.88 0.04
N GLU A 320 -3.19 17.79 1.26
CA GLU A 320 -4.50 18.32 1.63
C GLU A 320 -4.40 19.31 2.78
N MET A 321 -5.35 20.21 2.85
CA MET A 321 -5.47 21.18 3.93
C MET A 321 -6.94 21.35 4.30
N ILE A 322 -7.24 21.49 5.60
CA ILE A 322 -8.56 21.84 6.07
C ILE A 322 -8.51 23.27 6.57
N LEU A 323 -9.31 24.11 5.95
CA LEU A 323 -9.44 25.52 6.32
C LEU A 323 -10.76 25.75 7.08
N GLY A 324 -10.72 26.58 8.11
CA GLY A 324 -11.89 27.24 8.69
C GLY A 324 -12.13 28.56 7.97
N LEU A 325 -13.23 28.66 7.23
CA LEU A 325 -13.60 29.86 6.51
C LEU A 325 -14.59 30.69 7.32
N PRO A 326 -14.65 32.03 7.07
CA PRO A 326 -15.57 32.92 7.79
C PRO A 326 -17.03 32.50 7.64
N THR A 327 -17.85 32.81 8.61
CA THR A 327 -19.29 32.50 8.65
C THR A 327 -20.13 33.29 7.67
N ASP A 328 -19.60 34.40 7.12
CA ASP A 328 -20.28 35.19 6.08
C ASP A 328 -20.46 34.35 4.81
N THR A 329 -21.70 33.99 4.52
CA THR A 329 -22.06 33.08 3.40
C THR A 329 -21.71 33.66 2.02
N ALA A 330 -21.70 34.97 1.85
CA ALA A 330 -21.36 35.60 0.57
C ALA A 330 -19.84 35.53 0.33
N LEU A 331 -19.07 35.93 1.33
CA LEU A 331 -17.61 35.90 1.32
C LEU A 331 -17.08 34.45 1.20
N HIS A 332 -17.73 33.51 1.88
CA HIS A 332 -17.40 32.09 1.80
C HIS A 332 -17.48 31.56 0.37
N LYS A 333 -18.57 31.83 -0.34
CA LYS A 333 -18.72 31.41 -1.75
C LYS A 333 -17.71 32.04 -2.70
N GLU A 334 -17.34 33.31 -2.46
CA GLU A 334 -16.32 33.99 -3.26
C GLU A 334 -14.93 33.38 -3.00
N MET A 335 -14.62 32.98 -1.79
CA MET A 335 -13.39 32.28 -1.43
C MET A 335 -13.32 30.87 -2.03
N GLU A 336 -14.42 30.10 -1.96
CA GLU A 336 -14.55 28.81 -2.63
C GLU A 336 -14.30 28.91 -4.13
N GLN A 337 -14.98 29.87 -4.78
CA GLN A 337 -14.81 30.07 -6.22
C GLN A 337 -13.37 30.43 -6.58
N TYR A 338 -12.72 31.26 -5.77
CA TYR A 338 -11.31 31.60 -5.96
C TYR A 338 -10.39 30.38 -5.87
N LEU A 339 -10.61 29.48 -4.92
CA LEU A 339 -9.84 28.25 -4.77
C LEU A 339 -10.02 27.31 -5.98
N VAL A 340 -11.25 27.17 -6.46
CA VAL A 340 -11.56 26.39 -7.68
C VAL A 340 -10.91 27.01 -8.93
N GLU A 341 -10.95 28.34 -9.09
CA GLU A 341 -10.29 29.06 -10.19
C GLU A 341 -8.78 28.88 -10.19
N LYS A 342 -8.18 28.63 -9.01
CA LYS A 342 -6.75 28.30 -8.84
C LYS A 342 -6.44 26.82 -9.05
N GLY A 343 -7.42 26.01 -9.46
CA GLY A 343 -7.24 24.61 -9.77
C GLY A 343 -7.17 23.68 -8.54
N LEU A 344 -7.68 24.15 -7.39
CA LEU A 344 -7.80 23.33 -6.19
C LEU A 344 -9.12 22.56 -6.20
N GLU A 345 -9.06 21.30 -5.81
CA GLU A 345 -10.28 20.55 -5.51
C GLU A 345 -10.74 20.88 -4.09
N ILE A 346 -12.04 21.19 -3.94
CA ILE A 346 -12.61 21.59 -2.66
C ILE A 346 -13.77 20.67 -2.28
N GLU A 347 -13.89 20.36 -0.99
CA GLU A 347 -14.97 19.56 -0.41
C GLU A 347 -15.43 20.20 0.93
N GLU A 348 -16.73 20.46 1.05
CA GLU A 348 -17.29 20.98 2.31
C GLU A 348 -17.36 19.84 3.35
N VAL A 349 -16.74 20.03 4.50
CA VAL A 349 -16.72 19.05 5.59
C VAL A 349 -17.86 19.33 6.56
N THR A 350 -18.96 18.56 6.44
CA THR A 350 -20.19 18.74 7.22
C THR A 350 -20.24 18.02 8.56
N GLN A 351 -19.23 17.17 8.87
CA GLN A 351 -19.15 16.45 10.15
C GLN A 351 -17.96 16.93 10.97
N ASP A 352 -18.13 17.02 12.29
CA ASP A 352 -17.00 17.17 13.18
C ASP A 352 -16.00 16.04 12.93
N VAL A 353 -14.80 16.45 12.49
CA VAL A 353 -13.69 15.54 12.39
C VAL A 353 -13.22 15.30 13.82
N GLU A 354 -13.84 14.31 14.49
CA GLU A 354 -13.31 13.71 15.70
C GLU A 354 -12.05 12.92 15.41
#